data_e45362c0b9e502cd22a7eb1d7be4f332
#
_entry.id   e45362c0b9e502cd22a7eb1d7be4f332
#
_cell.length_a   1.000
_cell.length_b   1.000
_cell.length_c   1.000
_cell.angle_alpha   90.00
_cell.angle_beta   90.00
_cell.angle_gamma   90.00
#
_symmetry.space_group_name_H-M   'P 1'
#
loop_
_entity.id
_entity.type
_entity.pdbx_description
1 polymer ?
#
loop_
_entity_poly.entity_id
_entity_poly.type
_entity_poly.pdbx_seq_one_letter_code
_entity_poly.pdbx_strand_id
1 'polypeptide(L)'
;MPKILALSTAIPPHRMDQAFARREMARICEGQPHLERLIPVFDRTGVDTRHLVHEPEWYLESRSFEERNDEYAAKALELAQKAVRSCLAQSGTRPDEIDQIFVVTTTGLTTPSLDALLAGCLGLRADVRRSPLFGLGCAGGAGALIRACDVLSSRPGDKALVVSVELGSL
;
A
#
# COMPACT_ATOMS: atom_id res chain seq x y z
N MET A 1 -27.76 -0.13 1.64
CA MET A 1 -26.54 -0.18 2.45
C MET A 1 -25.41 -0.75 1.59
N PRO A 2 -24.25 -0.12 1.51
CA PRO A 2 -23.12 -0.64 0.73
C PRO A 2 -22.68 -2.04 1.19
N LYS A 3 -22.13 -2.82 0.26
CA LYS A 3 -21.63 -4.18 0.53
C LYS A 3 -20.22 -4.31 -0.02
N ILE A 4 -19.36 -5.06 0.66
CA ILE A 4 -18.04 -5.47 0.14
C ILE A 4 -18.29 -6.64 -0.81
N LEU A 5 -17.88 -6.49 -2.07
CA LEU A 5 -18.05 -7.51 -3.11
C LEU A 5 -16.86 -8.47 -3.16
N ALA A 6 -15.66 -7.95 -2.98
CA ALA A 6 -14.42 -8.72 -2.94
C ALA A 6 -13.34 -8.00 -2.15
N LEU A 7 -12.33 -8.74 -1.71
CA LEU A 7 -11.11 -8.25 -1.09
C LEU A 7 -9.93 -9.03 -1.64
N SER A 8 -8.88 -8.33 -2.01
CA SER A 8 -7.63 -8.95 -2.48
C SER A 8 -6.42 -8.22 -1.96
N THR A 9 -5.30 -8.93 -1.87
CA THR A 9 -4.01 -8.39 -1.42
C THR A 9 -2.91 -8.75 -2.41
N ALA A 10 -1.86 -7.92 -2.45
CA ALA A 10 -0.60 -8.23 -3.09
C ALA A 10 0.53 -7.86 -2.13
N ILE A 11 1.54 -8.69 -2.07
CA ILE A 11 2.69 -8.51 -1.19
C ILE A 11 3.96 -8.47 -2.02
N PRO A 12 4.99 -7.72 -1.58
CA PRO A 12 6.31 -7.72 -2.19
C PRO A 12 6.94 -9.13 -2.22
N PRO A 13 7.86 -9.41 -3.17
CA PRO A 13 8.33 -10.76 -3.44
C PRO A 13 9.34 -11.31 -2.39
N HIS A 14 10.13 -10.44 -1.76
CA HIS A 14 11.23 -10.86 -0.91
C HIS A 14 10.77 -11.09 0.53
N ARG A 15 10.65 -12.35 0.91
CA ARG A 15 10.24 -12.74 2.26
C ARG A 15 11.45 -12.77 3.19
N MET A 16 11.32 -12.10 4.33
CA MET A 16 12.32 -12.10 5.41
C MET A 16 11.65 -12.55 6.72
N ASP A 17 12.28 -13.45 7.46
CA ASP A 17 11.79 -13.80 8.79
C ASP A 17 12.16 -12.74 9.84
N GLN A 18 11.36 -12.65 10.88
CA GLN A 18 11.51 -11.64 11.94
C GLN A 18 12.83 -11.77 12.71
N ALA A 19 13.30 -13.00 12.90
CA ALA A 19 14.55 -13.25 13.59
C ALA A 19 15.76 -12.74 12.79
N PHE A 20 15.74 -12.90 11.45
CA PHE A 20 16.74 -12.33 10.57
C PHE A 20 16.65 -10.79 10.62
N ALA A 21 15.46 -10.20 10.45
CA ALA A 21 15.25 -8.76 10.51
C ALA A 21 15.79 -8.15 11.82
N ARG A 22 15.53 -8.81 12.95
CA ARG A 22 16.03 -8.41 14.26
C ARG A 22 17.55 -8.41 14.34
N ARG A 23 18.19 -9.48 13.83
CA ARG A 23 19.66 -9.58 13.83
C ARG A 23 20.30 -8.47 12.99
N GLU A 24 19.80 -8.25 11.77
CA GLU A 24 20.37 -7.23 10.90
C GLU A 24 20.14 -5.81 11.46
N MET A 25 18.98 -5.55 12.04
CA MET A 25 18.72 -4.28 12.70
C MET A 25 19.62 -4.07 13.92
N ALA A 26 19.89 -5.11 14.70
CA ALA A 26 20.81 -5.03 15.82
C ALA A 26 22.24 -4.66 15.38
N ARG A 27 22.70 -5.20 14.25
CA ARG A 27 24.01 -4.84 13.66
C ARG A 27 24.06 -3.39 13.19
N ILE A 28 22.98 -2.91 12.53
CA ILE A 28 22.87 -1.52 12.06
C ILE A 28 22.87 -0.54 13.25
N CYS A 29 22.24 -0.92 14.35
CA CYS A 29 22.11 -0.09 15.56
C CYS A 29 23.32 -0.19 16.51
N GLU A 30 24.30 -1.04 16.24
CA GLU A 30 25.44 -1.26 17.09
C GLU A 30 26.18 0.06 17.38
N GLY A 31 26.51 0.32 18.65
CA GLY A 31 27.11 1.56 19.09
C GLY A 31 26.15 2.76 19.20
N GLN A 32 24.86 2.54 19.03
CA GLN A 32 23.84 3.58 19.16
C GLN A 32 22.83 3.21 20.26
N PRO A 33 23.13 3.48 21.55
CA PRO A 33 22.33 2.95 22.70
C PRO A 33 20.85 3.33 22.66
N HIS A 34 20.50 4.48 22.06
CA HIS A 34 19.11 4.91 21.90
C HIS A 34 18.33 4.06 20.90
N LEU A 35 18.97 3.48 19.88
CA LEU A 35 18.38 2.56 18.92
C LEU A 35 18.42 1.11 19.41
N GLU A 36 19.51 0.71 20.07
CA GLU A 36 19.65 -0.64 20.63
C GLU A 36 18.50 -0.99 21.58
N ARG A 37 17.99 0.00 22.34
CA ARG A 37 16.83 -0.17 23.22
C ARG A 37 15.54 -0.57 22.49
N LEU A 38 15.45 -0.33 21.18
CA LEU A 38 14.28 -0.66 20.37
C LEU A 38 14.30 -2.10 19.85
N ILE A 39 15.46 -2.76 19.86
CA ILE A 39 15.59 -4.13 19.33
C ILE A 39 14.62 -5.13 19.97
N PRO A 40 14.37 -5.12 21.31
CA PRO A 40 13.39 -6.01 21.92
C PRO A 40 11.95 -5.86 21.42
N VAL A 41 11.63 -4.74 20.71
CA VAL A 41 10.31 -4.55 20.10
C VAL A 41 10.04 -5.65 19.06
N PHE A 42 11.06 -6.12 18.34
CA PHE A 42 10.91 -7.19 17.36
C PHE A 42 10.30 -8.48 17.96
N ASP A 43 10.58 -8.77 19.21
CA ASP A 43 10.07 -9.96 19.91
C ASP A 43 8.62 -9.79 20.39
N ARG A 44 8.10 -8.55 20.41
CA ARG A 44 6.79 -8.20 20.99
C ARG A 44 5.75 -7.80 19.95
N THR A 45 6.13 -7.70 18.68
CA THR A 45 5.23 -7.22 17.62
C THR A 45 4.20 -8.26 17.16
N GLY A 46 4.41 -9.53 17.46
CA GLY A 46 3.59 -10.63 16.91
C GLY A 46 3.73 -10.80 15.39
N VAL A 47 4.83 -10.27 14.81
CA VAL A 47 5.15 -10.39 13.39
C VAL A 47 6.18 -11.51 13.21
N ASP A 48 5.85 -12.53 12.43
CA ASP A 48 6.74 -13.64 12.14
C ASP A 48 7.57 -13.42 10.87
N THR A 49 6.96 -12.74 9.89
CA THR A 49 7.58 -12.51 8.58
C THR A 49 7.32 -11.11 8.07
N ARG A 50 8.27 -10.59 7.29
CA ARG A 50 8.17 -9.33 6.56
C ARG A 50 8.31 -9.58 5.07
N HIS A 51 7.73 -8.72 4.28
CA HIS A 51 7.88 -8.72 2.83
C HIS A 51 8.51 -7.42 2.38
N LEU A 52 9.62 -7.53 1.66
CA LEU A 52 10.40 -6.41 1.18
C LEU A 52 10.26 -6.27 -0.33
N VAL A 53 10.41 -5.05 -0.81
CA VAL A 53 10.38 -4.72 -2.25
C VAL A 53 11.65 -5.22 -2.93
N HIS A 54 12.78 -5.12 -2.24
CA HIS A 54 14.09 -5.56 -2.70
C HIS A 54 14.69 -6.62 -1.75
N GLU A 55 15.77 -7.25 -2.19
CA GLU A 55 16.57 -8.10 -1.32
C GLU A 55 17.17 -7.30 -0.16
N PRO A 56 17.47 -7.93 0.99
CA PRO A 56 17.97 -7.24 2.18
C PRO A 56 19.22 -6.38 1.95
N GLU A 57 20.08 -6.79 1.03
CA GLU A 57 21.33 -6.09 0.69
C GLU A 57 21.07 -4.68 0.14
N TRP A 58 19.97 -4.49 -0.58
CA TRP A 58 19.59 -3.18 -1.12
C TRP A 58 19.41 -2.13 -0.02
N TYR A 59 18.95 -2.53 1.16
CA TYR A 59 18.67 -1.64 2.29
C TYR A 59 19.92 -1.30 3.11
N LEU A 60 21.04 -1.98 2.87
CA LEU A 60 22.32 -1.68 3.54
C LEU A 60 23.04 -0.50 2.91
N GLU A 61 22.69 -0.12 1.70
CA GLU A 61 23.27 1.02 1.01
C GLU A 61 22.52 2.31 1.35
N SER A 62 23.28 3.40 1.52
CA SER A 62 22.68 4.72 1.69
C SER A 62 22.08 5.19 0.37
N ARG A 63 20.78 5.48 0.35
CA ARG A 63 20.06 5.97 -0.82
C ARG A 63 19.38 7.29 -0.51
N SER A 64 19.35 8.17 -1.50
CA SER A 64 18.65 9.44 -1.42
C SER A 64 17.13 9.23 -1.26
N PHE A 65 16.43 10.27 -0.84
CA PHE A 65 14.98 10.27 -0.84
C PHE A 65 14.42 10.06 -2.25
N GLU A 66 15.01 10.70 -3.25
CA GLU A 66 14.61 10.58 -4.65
C GLU A 66 14.66 9.13 -5.13
N GLU A 67 15.80 8.46 -4.97
CA GLU A 67 15.96 7.05 -5.37
C GLU A 67 14.93 6.13 -4.70
N ARG A 68 14.69 6.30 -3.40
CA ARG A 68 13.70 5.50 -2.66
C ARG A 68 12.27 5.80 -3.09
N ASN A 69 11.98 7.07 -3.37
CA ASN A 69 10.65 7.48 -3.80
C ASN A 69 10.33 7.03 -5.24
N ASP A 70 11.32 6.99 -6.12
CA ASP A 70 11.16 6.46 -7.47
C ASP A 70 10.86 4.96 -7.44
N GLU A 71 11.57 4.20 -6.60
CA GLU A 71 11.27 2.79 -6.35
C GLU A 71 9.86 2.62 -5.75
N TYR A 72 9.49 3.47 -4.80
CA TYR A 72 8.13 3.46 -4.26
C TYR A 72 7.09 3.67 -5.36
N ALA A 73 7.24 4.69 -6.19
CA ALA A 73 6.27 5.02 -7.24
C ALA A 73 6.04 3.84 -8.20
N ALA A 74 7.14 3.21 -8.65
CA ALA A 74 7.09 2.06 -9.54
C ALA A 74 6.45 0.83 -8.88
N LYS A 75 6.91 0.47 -7.68
CA LYS A 75 6.51 -0.76 -6.99
C LYS A 75 5.11 -0.66 -6.36
N ALA A 76 4.73 0.52 -5.85
CA ALA A 76 3.37 0.75 -5.37
C ALA A 76 2.34 0.59 -6.50
N LEU A 77 2.63 1.14 -7.68
CA LEU A 77 1.76 0.99 -8.85
C LEU A 77 1.66 -0.48 -9.30
N GLU A 78 2.78 -1.20 -9.36
CA GLU A 78 2.82 -2.63 -9.72
C GLU A 78 1.96 -3.48 -8.77
N LEU A 79 2.19 -3.35 -7.47
CA LEU A 79 1.48 -4.13 -6.45
C LEU A 79 -0.01 -3.77 -6.39
N ALA A 80 -0.33 -2.48 -6.48
CA ALA A 80 -1.71 -2.02 -6.52
C ALA A 80 -2.47 -2.58 -7.73
N GLN A 81 -1.88 -2.54 -8.93
CA GLN A 81 -2.48 -3.15 -10.12
C GLN A 81 -2.74 -4.64 -9.92
N LYS A 82 -1.78 -5.37 -9.37
CA LYS A 82 -1.91 -6.81 -9.10
C LYS A 82 -3.07 -7.11 -8.15
N ALA A 83 -3.14 -6.37 -7.04
CA ALA A 83 -4.23 -6.51 -6.06
C ALA A 83 -5.59 -6.16 -6.67
N VAL A 84 -5.68 -5.05 -7.40
CA VAL A 84 -6.93 -4.59 -8.01
C VAL A 84 -7.42 -5.57 -9.09
N ARG A 85 -6.54 -6.02 -9.99
CA ARG A 85 -6.93 -7.01 -11.01
C ARG A 85 -7.50 -8.29 -10.39
N SER A 86 -6.87 -8.78 -9.33
CA SER A 86 -7.36 -9.93 -8.57
C SER A 86 -8.72 -9.64 -7.91
N CYS A 87 -8.89 -8.48 -7.30
CA CYS A 87 -10.14 -8.06 -6.65
C CYS A 87 -11.29 -7.95 -7.67
N LEU A 88 -11.06 -7.32 -8.81
CA LEU A 88 -12.04 -7.19 -9.89
C LEU A 88 -12.44 -8.56 -10.45
N ALA A 89 -11.47 -9.45 -10.67
CA ALA A 89 -11.75 -10.81 -11.11
C ALA A 89 -12.60 -11.60 -10.12
N GLN A 90 -12.30 -11.48 -8.80
CA GLN A 90 -13.08 -12.15 -7.75
C GLN A 90 -14.53 -11.62 -7.65
N SER A 91 -14.72 -10.33 -7.85
CA SER A 91 -16.06 -9.71 -7.80
C SER A 91 -16.86 -9.87 -9.10
N GLY A 92 -16.23 -10.31 -10.19
CA GLY A 92 -16.81 -10.29 -11.53
C GLY A 92 -17.10 -8.88 -12.05
N THR A 93 -16.46 -7.87 -11.49
CA THR A 93 -16.65 -6.46 -11.85
C THR A 93 -15.66 -6.07 -12.94
N ARG A 94 -16.14 -5.44 -14.02
CA ARG A 94 -15.26 -4.90 -15.06
C ARG A 94 -14.69 -3.54 -14.63
N PRO A 95 -13.50 -3.15 -15.12
CA PRO A 95 -12.91 -1.84 -14.83
C PRO A 95 -13.82 -0.66 -15.19
N ASP A 96 -14.55 -0.76 -16.29
CA ASP A 96 -15.47 0.28 -16.77
C ASP A 96 -16.75 0.41 -15.93
N GLU A 97 -16.97 -0.48 -14.97
CA GLU A 97 -18.07 -0.39 -14.01
C GLU A 97 -17.72 0.33 -12.71
N ILE A 98 -16.45 0.73 -12.54
CA ILE A 98 -16.01 1.45 -11.35
C ILE A 98 -16.32 2.94 -11.49
N ASP A 99 -17.15 3.46 -10.59
CA ASP A 99 -17.59 4.86 -10.54
C ASP A 99 -16.68 5.74 -9.68
N GLN A 100 -16.06 5.15 -8.67
CA GLN A 100 -15.23 5.83 -7.67
C GLN A 100 -13.96 5.04 -7.39
N ILE A 101 -12.82 5.73 -7.25
CA ILE A 101 -11.59 5.12 -6.74
C ILE A 101 -11.05 5.96 -5.58
N PHE A 102 -10.80 5.31 -4.45
CA PHE A 102 -10.12 5.86 -3.28
C PHE A 102 -8.75 5.19 -3.18
N VAL A 103 -7.68 5.97 -3.19
CA VAL A 103 -6.32 5.44 -3.05
C VAL A 103 -5.66 6.05 -1.83
N VAL A 104 -5.23 5.21 -0.92
CA VAL A 104 -4.56 5.59 0.33
C VAL A 104 -3.09 5.24 0.24
N THR A 105 -2.25 6.20 0.57
CA THR A 105 -0.82 5.99 0.79
C THR A 105 -0.25 7.05 1.72
N THR A 106 0.84 6.71 2.42
CA THR A 106 1.58 7.63 3.29
C THR A 106 3.10 7.47 3.13
N THR A 107 3.54 6.37 2.51
CA THR A 107 4.95 5.97 2.46
C THR A 107 5.70 6.44 1.22
N GLY A 108 5.05 7.18 0.33
CA GLY A 108 5.71 7.78 -0.84
C GLY A 108 4.83 8.80 -1.54
N LEU A 109 5.44 9.55 -2.45
CA LEU A 109 4.82 10.66 -3.17
C LEU A 109 4.86 10.41 -4.67
N THR A 110 3.74 10.67 -5.35
CA THR A 110 3.67 10.59 -6.82
C THR A 110 2.91 11.78 -7.41
N THR A 111 3.44 12.31 -8.50
CA THR A 111 2.75 13.27 -9.36
C THR A 111 2.95 12.86 -10.81
N PRO A 112 1.88 12.41 -11.53
CA PRO A 112 0.47 12.32 -11.10
C PRO A 112 0.27 11.38 -9.91
N SER A 113 -0.82 11.58 -9.16
CA SER A 113 -1.17 10.75 -8.01
C SER A 113 -1.45 9.29 -8.39
N LEU A 114 -1.22 8.38 -7.46
CA LEU A 114 -1.31 6.93 -7.71
C LEU A 114 -2.71 6.49 -8.23
N ASP A 115 -3.78 7.16 -7.79
CA ASP A 115 -5.13 6.94 -8.31
C ASP A 115 -5.27 7.30 -9.80
N ALA A 116 -4.59 8.37 -10.24
CA ALA A 116 -4.56 8.75 -11.66
C ALA A 116 -3.82 7.70 -12.51
N LEU A 117 -2.66 7.25 -12.02
CA LEU A 117 -1.87 6.22 -12.69
C LEU A 117 -2.64 4.89 -12.76
N LEU A 118 -3.26 4.48 -11.65
CA LEU A 118 -4.08 3.27 -11.60
C LEU A 118 -5.29 3.35 -12.55
N ALA A 119 -6.00 4.48 -12.58
CA ALA A 119 -7.13 4.64 -13.47
C ALA A 119 -6.74 4.41 -14.95
N GLY A 120 -5.60 4.98 -15.37
CA GLY A 120 -5.07 4.76 -16.72
C GLY A 120 -4.65 3.31 -16.98
N CYS A 121 -3.84 2.72 -16.07
CA CYS A 121 -3.31 1.36 -16.25
C CYS A 121 -4.38 0.25 -16.16
N LEU A 122 -5.47 0.50 -15.46
CA LEU A 122 -6.57 -0.45 -15.29
C LEU A 122 -7.67 -0.30 -16.35
N GLY A 123 -7.66 0.78 -17.13
CA GLY A 123 -8.71 1.08 -18.09
C GLY A 123 -10.03 1.44 -17.42
N LEU A 124 -9.97 2.18 -16.32
CA LEU A 124 -11.19 2.74 -15.70
C LEU A 124 -11.80 3.78 -16.63
N ARG A 125 -13.08 4.09 -16.42
CA ARG A 125 -13.78 5.12 -17.22
C ARG A 125 -13.09 6.48 -17.10
N ALA A 126 -13.15 7.28 -18.16
CA ALA A 126 -12.55 8.62 -18.17
C ALA A 126 -13.18 9.58 -17.15
N ASP A 127 -14.44 9.33 -16.76
CA ASP A 127 -15.20 10.13 -15.78
C ASP A 127 -15.19 9.52 -14.37
N VAL A 128 -14.35 8.49 -14.11
CA VAL A 128 -14.20 7.90 -12.78
C VAL A 128 -13.81 8.99 -11.77
N ARG A 129 -14.53 9.03 -10.66
CA ARG A 129 -14.21 9.99 -9.58
C ARG A 129 -13.06 9.46 -8.76
N ARG A 130 -12.05 10.30 -8.58
CA ARG A 130 -10.80 9.93 -7.90
C ARG A 130 -10.65 10.68 -6.59
N SER A 131 -10.23 9.97 -5.56
CA SER A 131 -10.03 10.50 -4.20
C SER A 131 -8.71 9.98 -3.64
N PRO A 132 -7.58 10.64 -3.93
CA PRO A 132 -6.32 10.33 -3.28
C PRO A 132 -6.37 10.76 -1.81
N LEU A 133 -5.98 9.87 -0.90
CA LEU A 133 -5.95 10.09 0.53
C LEU A 133 -4.52 9.93 1.04
N PHE A 134 -3.92 11.03 1.46
CA PHE A 134 -2.56 11.10 1.96
C PHE A 134 -2.54 11.57 3.42
N GLY A 135 -1.57 11.10 4.21
CA GLY A 135 -1.29 11.62 5.54
C GLY A 135 -2.19 11.08 6.66
N LEU A 136 -3.07 10.12 6.39
CA LEU A 136 -3.90 9.48 7.42
C LEU A 136 -3.15 8.36 8.19
N GLY A 137 -1.95 8.01 7.76
CA GLY A 137 -1.14 6.94 8.36
C GLY A 137 -1.92 5.62 8.46
N CYS A 138 -1.72 4.90 9.56
CA CYS A 138 -2.36 3.59 9.80
C CYS A 138 -3.90 3.61 9.80
N ALA A 139 -4.53 4.78 9.96
CA ALA A 139 -5.99 4.93 9.90
C ALA A 139 -6.51 5.09 8.45
N GLY A 140 -5.63 5.19 7.46
CA GLY A 140 -5.99 5.50 6.07
C GLY A 140 -6.95 4.51 5.46
N GLY A 141 -6.71 3.21 5.62
CA GLY A 141 -7.58 2.17 5.09
C GLY A 141 -9.00 2.24 5.66
N ALA A 142 -9.14 2.39 6.97
CA ALA A 142 -10.43 2.56 7.62
C ALA A 142 -11.11 3.87 7.18
N GLY A 143 -10.35 4.96 7.09
CA GLY A 143 -10.84 6.26 6.63
C GLY A 143 -11.37 6.22 5.18
N ALA A 144 -10.69 5.49 4.31
CA ALA A 144 -11.14 5.30 2.93
C ALA A 144 -12.43 4.46 2.84
N LEU A 145 -12.54 3.40 3.63
CA LEU A 145 -13.76 2.58 3.70
C LEU A 145 -14.96 3.40 4.19
N ILE A 146 -14.78 4.23 5.22
CA ILE A 146 -15.84 5.13 5.72
C ILE A 146 -16.27 6.09 4.60
N ARG A 147 -15.34 6.76 3.93
CA ARG A 147 -15.65 7.68 2.83
C ARG A 147 -16.35 6.98 1.66
N ALA A 148 -15.91 5.76 1.32
CA ALA A 148 -16.57 4.97 0.30
C ALA A 148 -18.01 4.62 0.70
N CYS A 149 -18.25 4.23 1.95
CA CYS A 149 -19.59 3.98 2.47
C CYS A 149 -20.50 5.22 2.40
N ASP A 150 -19.99 6.39 2.79
CA ASP A 150 -20.73 7.66 2.76
C ASP A 150 -21.16 8.01 1.34
N VAL A 151 -20.22 7.94 0.39
CA VAL A 151 -20.51 8.22 -1.02
C VAL A 151 -21.51 7.22 -1.61
N LEU A 152 -21.30 5.93 -1.38
CA LEU A 152 -22.19 4.89 -1.90
C LEU A 152 -23.58 4.91 -1.25
N SER A 153 -23.73 5.43 -0.04
CA SER A 153 -25.03 5.62 0.61
C SER A 153 -25.85 6.69 -0.07
N SER A 154 -25.19 7.73 -0.60
CA SER A 154 -25.86 8.80 -1.36
C SER A 154 -26.01 8.50 -2.86
N ARG A 155 -25.37 7.44 -3.35
CA ARG A 155 -25.33 7.04 -4.76
C ARG A 155 -25.60 5.53 -4.90
N PRO A 156 -26.83 5.10 -4.71
CA PRO A 156 -27.21 3.69 -4.86
C PRO A 156 -26.95 3.21 -6.30
N GLY A 157 -26.16 2.15 -6.43
CA GLY A 157 -25.80 1.59 -7.73
C GLY A 157 -24.35 1.88 -8.15
N ASP A 158 -23.72 2.93 -7.61
CA ASP A 158 -22.28 3.17 -7.85
C ASP A 158 -21.43 2.03 -7.26
N LYS A 159 -20.31 1.75 -7.92
CA LYS A 159 -19.27 0.83 -7.45
C LYS A 159 -18.03 1.61 -7.08
N ALA A 160 -17.50 1.37 -5.88
CA ALA A 160 -16.27 2.00 -5.40
C ALA A 160 -15.15 0.97 -5.27
N LEU A 161 -13.96 1.36 -5.73
CA LEU A 161 -12.71 0.67 -5.52
C LEU A 161 -11.93 1.40 -4.42
N VAL A 162 -11.56 0.68 -3.36
CA VAL A 162 -10.70 1.20 -2.29
C VAL A 162 -9.36 0.48 -2.35
N VAL A 163 -8.27 1.22 -2.52
CA VAL A 163 -6.91 0.70 -2.61
C VAL A 163 -6.06 1.34 -1.52
N SER A 164 -5.38 0.53 -0.71
CA SER A 164 -4.41 1.00 0.27
C SER A 164 -3.04 0.38 -0.06
N VAL A 165 -2.04 1.23 -0.26
CA VAL A 165 -0.68 0.81 -0.63
C VAL A 165 0.31 1.46 0.30
N GLU A 166 1.04 0.62 1.05
CA GLU A 166 2.08 1.09 1.95
C GLU A 166 3.34 0.21 1.80
N LEU A 167 4.45 0.85 1.48
CA LEU A 167 5.77 0.23 1.31
C LEU A 167 6.75 0.82 2.33
N GLY A 168 6.49 0.59 3.61
CA GLY A 168 7.23 1.18 4.72
C GLY A 168 8.69 0.73 4.86
N SER A 169 9.19 -0.11 3.96
CA SER A 169 10.60 -0.50 3.90
C SER A 169 11.44 0.37 2.95
N LEU A 170 10.83 1.23 2.13
CA LEU A 170 11.50 2.11 1.16
C LEU A 170 11.87 3.50 1.69
#